data_0f65c9916195b7806226b1ab55a753e6
#
_entry.id   0f65c9916195b7806226b1ab55a753e6
#
_cell.length_a   1.000
_cell.length_b   1.000
_cell.length_c   1.000
_cell.angle_alpha   90.00
_cell.angle_beta   90.00
_cell.angle_gamma   90.00
#
_symmetry.space_group_name_H-M   'P 1'
#
loop_
_entity.id
_entity.type
_entity.pdbx_description
1 polymer ?
#
loop_
_entity_poly.entity_id
_entity_poly.type
_entity_poly.pdbx_seq_one_letter_code
_entity_poly.pdbx_strand_id
1 'polypeptide(L)'
;MLIGESYIGEGAEAAHVNTVLGERAGPVGIAWATALATPSAGHTPFVAVVIPGLPVKPMTLFVNKAPIAGDEHGTLTWGAAQAGVAGGVADAVSEGILSEADADQSLIIAAVWVNPAARDADRVYANNRAATREALRAGVAGTPQMAEVLAARHRPFNPFYAPPRDRQDLAASGAGEDGREHADGGAAGGGRQPADGGAGQGGGQPADGGAGGGGQQPADGGAGEGGHARAPEPQ
;
A
#
# COMPACT_ATOMS: atom_id res chain seq x y z
N MET A 1 2.53 -12.01 -17.53
CA MET A 1 2.28 -11.01 -16.47
C MET A 1 0.83 -11.11 -16.04
N LEU A 2 0.59 -11.33 -14.76
CA LEU A 2 -0.73 -11.42 -14.14
C LEU A 2 -0.86 -10.23 -13.18
N ILE A 3 -2.00 -9.56 -13.20
CA ILE A 3 -2.27 -8.39 -12.37
C ILE A 3 -3.50 -8.69 -11.53
N GLY A 4 -3.40 -8.48 -10.23
CA GLY A 4 -4.48 -8.63 -9.29
C GLY A 4 -4.66 -7.41 -8.41
N GLU A 5 -5.88 -7.21 -7.95
CA GLU A 5 -6.27 -6.13 -7.04
C GLU A 5 -7.16 -6.70 -5.95
N SER A 6 -7.00 -6.20 -4.73
CA SER A 6 -7.91 -6.52 -3.63
C SER A 6 -7.98 -5.39 -2.61
N TYR A 7 -9.18 -5.17 -2.09
CA TYR A 7 -9.47 -4.28 -0.99
C TYR A 7 -10.16 -5.06 0.13
N ILE A 8 -9.53 -5.14 1.30
CA ILE A 8 -10.03 -5.91 2.45
C ILE A 8 -10.10 -5.05 3.69
N GLY A 9 -11.18 -5.20 4.45
CA GLY A 9 -11.41 -4.48 5.70
C GLY A 9 -12.16 -3.17 5.52
N GLU A 10 -12.35 -2.47 6.63
CA GLU A 10 -13.06 -1.20 6.72
C GLU A 10 -12.27 -0.20 7.57
N GLY A 11 -12.58 1.09 7.38
CA GLY A 11 -11.96 2.16 8.16
C GLY A 11 -10.48 2.37 7.84
N ALA A 12 -9.74 2.81 8.85
CA ALA A 12 -8.33 3.16 8.68
C ALA A 12 -7.41 1.93 8.50
N GLU A 13 -7.81 0.78 9.02
CA GLU A 13 -7.03 -0.47 8.94
C GLU A 13 -7.28 -1.26 7.66
N ALA A 14 -8.15 -0.78 6.76
CA ALA A 14 -8.39 -1.43 5.48
C ALA A 14 -7.11 -1.50 4.63
N ALA A 15 -6.92 -2.62 3.95
CA ALA A 15 -5.79 -2.85 3.06
C ALA A 15 -6.21 -2.78 1.61
N HIS A 16 -5.44 -2.04 0.81
CA HIS A 16 -5.56 -2.01 -0.63
C HIS A 16 -4.24 -2.47 -1.26
N VAL A 17 -4.27 -3.64 -1.87
CA VAL A 17 -3.10 -4.29 -2.44
C VAL A 17 -3.31 -4.52 -3.94
N ASN A 18 -2.32 -4.09 -4.73
CA ASN A 18 -2.21 -4.46 -6.14
C ASN A 18 -0.99 -5.37 -6.31
N THR A 19 -1.15 -6.46 -7.02
CA THR A 19 -0.06 -7.39 -7.31
C THR A 19 0.24 -7.46 -8.79
N VAL A 20 1.53 -7.56 -9.12
CA VAL A 20 2.00 -7.91 -10.46
C VAL A 20 2.88 -9.14 -10.31
N LEU A 21 2.45 -10.24 -10.90
CA LEU A 21 3.15 -11.53 -10.91
C LEU A 21 3.65 -11.83 -12.32
N GLY A 22 4.87 -12.32 -12.45
CA GLY A 22 5.41 -12.78 -13.73
C GLY A 22 6.82 -13.37 -13.62
N GLU A 23 7.34 -13.80 -14.74
CA GLU A 23 8.62 -14.46 -14.82
C GLU A 23 9.79 -13.53 -14.46
N ARG A 24 10.78 -14.07 -13.75
CA ARG A 24 12.03 -13.39 -13.37
C ARG A 24 12.80 -12.88 -14.59
N ALA A 25 12.85 -13.66 -15.66
CA ALA A 25 13.53 -13.29 -16.90
C ALA A 25 12.69 -12.38 -17.82
N GLY A 26 11.42 -12.08 -17.42
CA GLY A 26 10.49 -11.30 -18.21
C GLY A 26 10.40 -9.82 -17.80
N PRO A 27 9.39 -9.10 -18.33
CA PRO A 27 9.16 -7.68 -18.03
C PRO A 27 9.00 -7.38 -16.53
N VAL A 28 8.41 -8.31 -15.76
CA VAL A 28 8.24 -8.16 -14.31
C VAL A 28 9.60 -8.17 -13.60
N GLY A 29 10.54 -9.01 -14.05
CA GLY A 29 11.90 -9.03 -13.50
C GLY A 29 12.66 -7.73 -13.73
N ILE A 30 12.51 -7.12 -14.91
CA ILE A 30 13.11 -5.82 -15.22
C ILE A 30 12.48 -4.74 -14.31
N ALA A 31 11.17 -4.70 -14.22
CA ALA A 31 10.45 -3.73 -13.38
C ALA A 31 10.82 -3.88 -11.89
N TRP A 32 10.92 -5.12 -11.40
CA TRP A 32 11.28 -5.45 -10.03
C TRP A 32 12.69 -4.97 -9.68
N ALA A 33 13.66 -5.29 -10.52
CA ALA A 33 15.06 -4.88 -10.34
C ALA A 33 15.21 -3.36 -10.43
N THR A 34 14.55 -2.73 -11.41
CA THR A 34 14.55 -1.26 -11.56
C THR A 34 13.95 -0.57 -10.35
N ALA A 35 12.78 -1.01 -9.87
CA ALA A 35 12.14 -0.41 -8.73
C ALA A 35 13.01 -0.52 -7.45
N LEU A 36 13.66 -1.67 -7.22
CA LEU A 36 14.56 -1.85 -6.08
C LEU A 36 15.79 -0.95 -6.17
N ALA A 37 16.35 -0.75 -7.37
CA ALA A 37 17.56 0.04 -7.58
C ALA A 37 17.30 1.56 -7.62
N THR A 38 16.06 1.99 -7.88
CA THR A 38 15.70 3.40 -8.06
C THR A 38 14.52 3.81 -7.18
N PRO A 39 14.71 3.81 -5.84
CA PRO A 39 13.63 4.25 -4.94
C PRO A 39 13.29 5.73 -5.17
N SER A 40 12.01 6.06 -5.05
CA SER A 40 11.52 7.42 -5.15
C SER A 40 10.73 7.82 -3.90
N ALA A 41 10.60 9.12 -3.68
CA ALA A 41 9.83 9.63 -2.56
C ALA A 41 8.40 9.08 -2.58
N GLY A 42 7.93 8.53 -1.47
CA GLY A 42 6.61 7.93 -1.36
C GLY A 42 6.47 6.52 -1.94
N HIS A 43 7.51 6.00 -2.60
CA HIS A 43 7.52 4.67 -3.23
C HIS A 43 8.84 3.97 -2.92
N THR A 44 9.07 3.69 -1.63
CA THR A 44 10.28 3.00 -1.19
C THR A 44 10.09 1.50 -1.27
N PRO A 45 10.76 0.82 -2.22
CA PRO A 45 10.66 -0.62 -2.38
C PRO A 45 11.66 -1.34 -1.48
N PHE A 46 11.26 -2.52 -0.99
CA PHE A 46 12.15 -3.46 -0.32
C PHE A 46 11.63 -4.89 -0.47
N VAL A 47 12.50 -5.87 -0.26
CA VAL A 47 12.14 -7.28 -0.34
C VAL A 47 11.32 -7.67 0.88
N ALA A 48 10.12 -8.22 0.66
CA ALA A 48 9.28 -8.73 1.72
C ALA A 48 9.89 -9.98 2.36
N VAL A 49 9.90 -10.02 3.70
CA VAL A 49 10.47 -11.12 4.47
C VAL A 49 9.44 -11.73 5.41
N VAL A 50 9.48 -13.06 5.56
CA VAL A 50 8.68 -13.79 6.56
C VAL A 50 9.26 -13.56 7.95
N ILE A 51 10.57 -13.65 8.07
CA ILE A 51 11.38 -13.26 9.23
C ILE A 51 12.69 -12.65 8.72
N PRO A 52 13.43 -11.88 9.52
CA PRO A 52 14.72 -11.35 9.11
C PRO A 52 15.65 -12.44 8.55
N GLY A 53 16.17 -12.21 7.34
CA GLY A 53 17.02 -13.16 6.63
C GLY A 53 16.28 -14.28 5.85
N LEU A 54 14.95 -14.33 5.92
CA LEU A 54 14.12 -15.29 5.17
C LEU A 54 13.10 -14.53 4.30
N PRO A 55 13.48 -14.13 3.08
CA PRO A 55 12.55 -13.53 2.14
C PRO A 55 11.46 -14.53 1.72
N VAL A 56 10.25 -14.04 1.49
CA VAL A 56 9.16 -14.88 0.99
C VAL A 56 9.40 -15.27 -0.47
N LYS A 57 8.91 -16.44 -0.86
CA LYS A 57 8.94 -16.93 -2.25
C LYS A 57 7.52 -17.16 -2.78
N PRO A 58 7.26 -16.78 -4.06
CA PRO A 58 8.14 -16.05 -4.99
C PRO A 58 8.68 -14.74 -4.39
N MET A 59 9.91 -14.35 -4.79
CA MET A 59 10.53 -13.12 -4.28
C MET A 59 9.62 -11.94 -4.54
N THR A 60 9.21 -11.29 -3.46
CA THR A 60 8.20 -10.22 -3.49
C THR A 60 8.80 -8.88 -3.13
N LEU A 61 8.62 -7.89 -4.02
CA LEU A 61 8.96 -6.51 -3.77
C LEU A 61 7.74 -5.81 -3.17
N PHE A 62 7.85 -5.37 -1.92
CA PHE A 62 6.87 -4.49 -1.29
C PHE A 62 7.13 -3.06 -1.74
N VAL A 63 6.12 -2.36 -2.21
CA VAL A 63 6.20 -0.94 -2.61
C VAL A 63 5.05 -0.18 -1.96
N ASN A 64 5.34 0.75 -1.06
CA ASN A 64 4.31 1.62 -0.52
C ASN A 64 3.84 2.63 -1.56
N LYS A 65 2.53 2.93 -1.59
CA LYS A 65 1.91 3.82 -2.59
C LYS A 65 1.80 5.28 -2.14
N ALA A 66 2.24 5.62 -0.95
CA ALA A 66 2.15 6.97 -0.41
C ALA A 66 3.37 7.31 0.44
N PRO A 67 3.74 8.60 0.56
CA PRO A 67 4.76 9.04 1.51
C PRO A 67 4.41 8.62 2.93
N ILE A 68 5.43 8.31 3.73
CA ILE A 68 5.24 7.99 5.14
C ILE A 68 4.88 9.27 5.90
N ALA A 69 3.80 9.20 6.67
CA ALA A 69 3.25 10.31 7.44
C ALA A 69 3.58 10.18 8.94
N GLY A 70 4.86 10.04 9.27
CA GLY A 70 5.36 9.92 10.63
C GLY A 70 5.71 8.49 11.05
N ASP A 71 6.28 8.35 12.24
CA ASP A 71 6.91 7.12 12.73
C ASP A 71 5.91 5.95 12.89
N GLU A 72 4.73 6.24 13.42
CA GLU A 72 3.69 5.21 13.60
C GLU A 72 3.21 4.65 12.26
N HIS A 73 2.93 5.53 11.28
CA HIS A 73 2.58 5.11 9.92
C HIS A 73 3.71 4.31 9.26
N GLY A 74 4.97 4.72 9.47
CA GLY A 74 6.14 3.97 9.02
C GLY A 74 6.22 2.58 9.64
N THR A 75 6.02 2.48 10.95
CA THR A 75 6.02 1.21 11.69
C THR A 75 4.91 0.27 11.18
N LEU A 76 3.70 0.78 10.96
CA LEU A 76 2.60 -0.03 10.41
C LEU A 76 2.86 -0.46 8.97
N THR A 77 3.42 0.44 8.14
CA THR A 77 3.69 0.15 6.72
C THR A 77 4.80 -0.88 6.56
N TRP A 78 5.97 -0.64 7.18
CA TRP A 78 7.14 -1.51 7.02
C TRP A 78 7.16 -2.71 7.98
N GLY A 79 6.35 -2.66 9.04
CA GLY A 79 6.16 -3.76 9.96
C GLY A 79 4.92 -4.60 9.62
N ALA A 80 3.76 -4.20 10.12
CA ALA A 80 2.54 -4.99 10.05
C ALA A 80 2.07 -5.29 8.61
N ALA A 81 2.04 -4.27 7.73
CA ALA A 81 1.60 -4.45 6.36
C ALA A 81 2.59 -5.33 5.57
N GLN A 82 3.90 -5.10 5.73
CA GLN A 82 4.92 -5.93 5.09
C GLN A 82 4.84 -7.39 5.53
N ALA A 83 4.72 -7.65 6.84
CA ALA A 83 4.56 -8.99 7.36
C ALA A 83 3.26 -9.65 6.83
N GLY A 84 2.19 -8.88 6.72
CA GLY A 84 0.93 -9.31 6.10
C GLY A 84 1.12 -9.71 4.64
N VAL A 85 1.81 -8.89 3.85
CA VAL A 85 2.12 -9.21 2.45
C VAL A 85 2.93 -10.52 2.35
N ALA A 86 3.98 -10.66 3.14
CA ALA A 86 4.79 -11.88 3.13
C ALA A 86 3.96 -13.11 3.51
N GLY A 87 3.11 -12.99 4.56
CA GLY A 87 2.18 -14.05 4.96
C GLY A 87 1.17 -14.40 3.87
N GLY A 88 0.60 -13.40 3.20
CA GLY A 88 -0.38 -13.60 2.12
C GLY A 88 0.20 -14.28 0.88
N VAL A 89 1.48 -14.00 0.53
CA VAL A 89 2.19 -14.72 -0.53
C VAL A 89 2.45 -16.18 -0.13
N ALA A 90 2.89 -16.40 1.12
CA ALA A 90 3.11 -17.77 1.63
C ALA A 90 1.80 -18.58 1.66
N ASP A 91 0.68 -17.96 2.06
CA ASP A 91 -0.65 -18.59 2.00
C ASP A 91 -1.03 -18.95 0.56
N ALA A 92 -0.80 -18.05 -0.41
CA ALA A 92 -1.12 -18.29 -1.82
C ALA A 92 -0.35 -19.51 -2.38
N VAL A 93 0.89 -19.72 -1.96
CA VAL A 93 1.67 -20.92 -2.32
C VAL A 93 1.11 -22.15 -1.58
N SER A 94 0.88 -22.05 -0.29
CA SER A 94 0.36 -23.17 0.53
C SER A 94 -1.02 -23.66 0.09
N GLU A 95 -1.88 -22.74 -0.39
CA GLU A 95 -3.22 -23.03 -0.91
C GLU A 95 -3.21 -23.48 -2.38
N GLY A 96 -2.04 -23.52 -3.04
CA GLY A 96 -1.91 -23.91 -4.44
C GLY A 96 -2.40 -22.86 -5.44
N ILE A 97 -2.62 -21.60 -5.02
CA ILE A 97 -2.91 -20.48 -5.93
C ILE A 97 -1.67 -20.20 -6.78
N LEU A 98 -0.49 -20.22 -6.16
CA LEU A 98 0.80 -20.12 -6.81
C LEU A 98 1.50 -21.47 -6.78
N SER A 99 2.18 -21.81 -7.88
CA SER A 99 2.98 -23.06 -7.97
C SER A 99 4.25 -22.93 -7.14
N GLU A 100 4.46 -23.84 -6.20
CA GLU A 100 5.70 -23.96 -5.44
C GLU A 100 6.89 -24.23 -6.38
N ALA A 101 6.70 -25.06 -7.40
CA ALA A 101 7.73 -25.41 -8.37
C ALA A 101 8.23 -24.22 -9.17
N ASP A 102 7.36 -23.21 -9.40
CA ASP A 102 7.68 -22.00 -10.16
C ASP A 102 8.14 -20.83 -9.28
N ALA A 103 8.20 -21.03 -7.95
CA ALA A 103 8.46 -19.95 -7.00
C ALA A 103 9.83 -19.26 -7.19
N ASP A 104 10.84 -19.99 -7.65
CA ASP A 104 12.17 -19.41 -7.93
C ASP A 104 12.28 -18.73 -9.30
N GLN A 105 11.38 -19.05 -10.22
CA GLN A 105 11.32 -18.46 -11.56
C GLN A 105 10.35 -17.27 -11.65
N SER A 106 9.55 -17.06 -10.62
CA SER A 106 8.55 -16.01 -10.55
C SER A 106 8.97 -14.89 -9.61
N LEU A 107 8.48 -13.68 -9.90
CA LEU A 107 8.64 -12.49 -9.07
C LEU A 107 7.27 -11.81 -8.88
N ILE A 108 7.11 -11.19 -7.72
CA ILE A 108 5.92 -10.42 -7.38
C ILE A 108 6.33 -8.99 -7.04
N ILE A 109 5.56 -8.02 -7.54
CA ILE A 109 5.54 -6.65 -7.03
C ILE A 109 4.20 -6.47 -6.33
N ALA A 110 4.24 -6.14 -5.04
CA ALA A 110 3.06 -5.83 -4.22
C ALA A 110 3.07 -4.34 -3.91
N ALA A 111 2.18 -3.60 -4.56
CA ALA A 111 1.99 -2.18 -4.32
C ALA A 111 0.89 -1.99 -3.26
N VAL A 112 1.25 -1.42 -2.11
CA VAL A 112 0.45 -1.42 -0.88
C VAL A 112 0.16 0.01 -0.42
N TRP A 113 -1.08 0.25 -0.04
CA TRP A 113 -1.46 1.49 0.61
C TRP A 113 -1.91 1.20 2.05
N VAL A 114 -1.30 1.91 2.99
CA VAL A 114 -1.67 1.91 4.42
C VAL A 114 -2.19 3.31 4.75
N ASN A 115 -3.32 3.39 5.42
CA ASN A 115 -3.89 4.67 5.83
C ASN A 115 -3.05 5.30 6.96
N PRO A 116 -2.63 6.57 6.83
CA PRO A 116 -1.90 7.26 7.89
C PRO A 116 -2.66 7.37 9.24
N ALA A 117 -3.98 7.19 9.20
CA ALA A 117 -4.81 7.17 10.42
C ALA A 117 -4.94 5.78 11.05
N ALA A 118 -4.36 4.72 10.45
CA ALA A 118 -4.34 3.39 11.05
C ALA A 118 -3.57 3.36 12.38
N ARG A 119 -4.03 2.54 13.32
CA ARG A 119 -3.44 2.41 14.67
C ARG A 119 -3.33 0.96 15.15
N ASP A 120 -4.14 0.07 14.60
CA ASP A 120 -4.20 -1.34 15.00
C ASP A 120 -3.30 -2.19 14.09
N ALA A 121 -2.11 -2.55 14.58
CA ALA A 121 -1.11 -3.32 13.86
C ALA A 121 -1.61 -4.73 13.49
N ASP A 122 -2.39 -5.37 14.35
CA ASP A 122 -2.87 -6.73 14.12
C ASP A 122 -3.92 -6.73 13.00
N ARG A 123 -4.79 -5.73 12.97
CA ARG A 123 -5.76 -5.55 11.88
C ARG A 123 -5.07 -5.19 10.56
N VAL A 124 -4.10 -4.28 10.59
CA VAL A 124 -3.29 -3.93 9.41
C VAL A 124 -2.59 -5.19 8.86
N TYR A 125 -1.97 -5.99 9.74
CA TYR A 125 -1.37 -7.27 9.36
C TYR A 125 -2.39 -8.23 8.72
N ALA A 126 -3.49 -8.50 9.41
CA ALA A 126 -4.50 -9.46 8.97
C ALA A 126 -5.15 -9.05 7.63
N ASN A 127 -5.49 -7.75 7.48
CA ASN A 127 -6.09 -7.23 6.26
C ASN A 127 -5.12 -7.27 5.07
N ASN A 128 -3.84 -6.90 5.27
CA ASN A 128 -2.84 -6.98 4.19
C ASN A 128 -2.53 -8.44 3.80
N ARG A 129 -2.52 -9.38 4.76
CA ARG A 129 -2.35 -10.81 4.49
C ARG A 129 -3.50 -11.33 3.61
N ALA A 130 -4.73 -11.06 3.98
CA ALA A 130 -5.90 -11.46 3.22
C ALA A 130 -5.95 -10.77 1.84
N ALA A 131 -5.72 -9.46 1.78
CA ALA A 131 -5.73 -8.70 0.54
C ALA A 131 -4.67 -9.17 -0.46
N THR A 132 -3.46 -9.48 0.01
CA THR A 132 -2.40 -10.01 -0.86
C THR A 132 -2.77 -11.35 -1.45
N ARG A 133 -3.27 -12.29 -0.62
CA ARG A 133 -3.72 -13.60 -1.08
C ARG A 133 -4.84 -13.48 -2.12
N GLU A 134 -5.85 -12.64 -1.85
CA GLU A 134 -6.98 -12.45 -2.78
C GLU A 134 -6.56 -11.73 -4.07
N ALA A 135 -5.67 -10.74 -4.01
CA ALA A 135 -5.13 -10.10 -5.20
C ALA A 135 -4.39 -11.12 -6.10
N LEU A 136 -3.57 -12.00 -5.51
CA LEU A 136 -2.88 -13.05 -6.25
C LEU A 136 -3.87 -14.05 -6.85
N ARG A 137 -4.90 -14.43 -6.11
CA ARG A 137 -5.96 -15.33 -6.61
C ARG A 137 -6.69 -14.69 -7.79
N ALA A 138 -7.09 -13.43 -7.67
CA ALA A 138 -7.75 -12.70 -8.75
C ALA A 138 -6.88 -12.61 -10.01
N GLY A 139 -5.58 -12.28 -9.83
CA GLY A 139 -4.62 -12.19 -10.93
C GLY A 139 -4.44 -13.52 -11.67
N VAL A 140 -4.33 -14.63 -10.94
CA VAL A 140 -4.20 -15.99 -11.53
C VAL A 140 -5.48 -16.42 -12.23
N ALA A 141 -6.65 -16.13 -11.64
CA ALA A 141 -7.95 -16.45 -12.22
C ALA A 141 -8.34 -15.52 -13.39
N GLY A 142 -7.61 -14.43 -13.60
CA GLY A 142 -7.95 -13.43 -14.62
C GLY A 142 -9.27 -12.72 -14.35
N THR A 143 -9.61 -12.47 -13.08
CA THR A 143 -10.81 -11.77 -12.65
C THR A 143 -10.52 -10.30 -12.28
N PRO A 144 -11.52 -9.39 -12.38
CA PRO A 144 -12.90 -9.62 -12.81
C PRO A 144 -13.02 -9.86 -14.32
N GLN A 145 -14.08 -10.55 -14.71
CA GLN A 145 -14.42 -10.71 -16.13
C GLN A 145 -15.08 -9.42 -16.66
N MET A 146 -14.96 -9.17 -17.98
CA MET A 146 -15.51 -7.95 -18.61
C MET A 146 -17.00 -7.76 -18.33
N ALA A 147 -17.78 -8.85 -18.27
CA ALA A 147 -19.21 -8.79 -17.97
C ALA A 147 -19.50 -8.21 -16.58
N GLU A 148 -18.68 -8.54 -15.57
CA GLU A 148 -18.80 -8.01 -14.20
C GLU A 148 -18.48 -6.52 -14.16
N VAL A 149 -17.42 -6.10 -14.86
CA VAL A 149 -17.02 -4.68 -14.97
C VAL A 149 -18.13 -3.87 -15.63
N LEU A 150 -18.70 -4.38 -16.74
CA LEU A 150 -19.78 -3.70 -17.45
C LEU A 150 -21.07 -3.64 -16.62
N ALA A 151 -21.37 -4.66 -15.83
CA ALA A 151 -22.53 -4.64 -14.93
C ALA A 151 -22.39 -3.56 -13.84
N ALA A 152 -21.20 -3.37 -13.32
CA ALA A 152 -20.92 -2.40 -12.26
C ALA A 152 -20.69 -0.95 -12.76
N ARG A 153 -20.58 -0.72 -14.07
CA ARG A 153 -20.13 0.55 -14.67
C ARG A 153 -20.92 1.80 -14.28
N HIS A 154 -22.19 1.64 -13.93
CA HIS A 154 -23.08 2.78 -13.62
C HIS A 154 -23.06 3.19 -12.14
N ARG A 155 -22.40 2.38 -11.28
CA ARG A 155 -22.31 2.63 -9.84
C ARG A 155 -20.87 2.45 -9.32
N PRO A 156 -19.88 3.15 -9.90
CA PRO A 156 -18.52 3.06 -9.42
C PRO A 156 -18.43 3.67 -8.01
N PHE A 157 -17.82 2.95 -7.10
CA PHE A 157 -17.53 3.48 -5.76
C PHE A 157 -16.14 3.00 -5.29
N ASN A 158 -15.61 3.68 -4.32
CA ASN A 158 -14.39 3.30 -3.60
C ASN A 158 -14.44 3.90 -2.19
N PRO A 159 -13.48 3.62 -1.30
CA PRO A 159 -13.49 4.12 0.07
C PRO A 159 -13.52 5.66 0.22
N PHE A 160 -13.17 6.38 -0.84
CA PHE A 160 -13.14 7.85 -0.86
C PHE A 160 -14.26 8.48 -1.67
N TYR A 161 -15.06 7.67 -2.37
CA TYR A 161 -16.16 8.13 -3.20
C TYR A 161 -17.31 7.13 -3.22
N ALA A 162 -18.51 7.61 -2.89
CA ALA A 162 -19.77 6.92 -3.15
C ALA A 162 -20.65 7.82 -4.04
N PRO A 163 -21.26 7.30 -5.10
CA PRO A 163 -22.17 8.07 -5.92
C PRO A 163 -23.39 8.52 -5.11
N PRO A 164 -24.01 9.67 -5.43
CA PRO A 164 -25.26 10.08 -4.82
C PRO A 164 -26.29 8.95 -4.96
N ARG A 165 -27.06 8.70 -3.92
CA ARG A 165 -28.19 7.76 -3.99
C ARG A 165 -29.19 8.33 -5.00
N ASP A 166 -29.54 7.54 -5.99
CA ASP A 166 -30.55 7.95 -6.95
C ASP A 166 -31.86 8.28 -6.22
N ARG A 167 -32.52 9.38 -6.60
CA ARG A 167 -33.81 9.80 -6.01
C ARG A 167 -34.90 8.72 -6.10
N GLN A 168 -34.72 7.71 -6.94
CA GLN A 168 -35.60 6.56 -7.06
C GLN A 168 -35.49 5.59 -5.88
N ASP A 169 -34.32 5.44 -5.26
CA ASP A 169 -34.14 4.61 -4.06
C ASP A 169 -34.75 5.29 -2.81
N LEU A 170 -34.83 6.63 -2.79
CA LEU A 170 -35.51 7.40 -1.74
C LEU A 170 -37.04 7.35 -1.88
N ALA A 171 -37.55 7.21 -3.09
CA ALA A 171 -38.98 7.07 -3.33
C ALA A 171 -39.49 5.67 -2.96
N ALA A 172 -38.64 4.63 -3.12
CA ALA A 172 -39.00 3.24 -2.74
C ALA A 172 -38.94 3.01 -1.23
N SER A 173 -38.12 3.77 -0.49
CA SER A 173 -38.06 3.70 0.99
C SER A 173 -39.05 4.64 1.69
N GLY A 174 -39.67 5.56 0.97
CA GLY A 174 -40.64 6.54 1.49
C GLY A 174 -42.11 6.16 1.39
N ALA A 175 -42.45 4.98 0.85
CA ALA A 175 -43.83 4.53 0.68
C ALA A 175 -44.35 3.71 1.88
N GLY A 176 -44.05 4.12 3.09
CA GLY A 176 -44.48 3.38 4.28
C GLY A 176 -44.51 4.19 5.56
N GLU A 177 -45.08 5.42 5.55
CA GLU A 177 -45.56 6.07 6.77
C GLU A 177 -46.47 7.26 6.41
N ASP A 178 -47.66 6.94 5.97
CA ASP A 178 -48.79 7.87 6.04
C ASP A 178 -49.49 7.72 7.39
N GLY A 179 -49.62 8.84 8.06
CA GLY A 179 -50.69 9.00 9.07
C GLY A 179 -50.21 9.33 10.48
N ARG A 180 -49.99 10.63 10.77
CA ARG A 180 -50.68 11.30 11.90
C ARG A 180 -50.42 12.81 11.86
N GLU A 181 -51.47 13.52 11.50
CA GLU A 181 -51.68 14.92 11.79
C GLU A 181 -51.51 15.17 13.31
N HIS A 182 -50.85 16.24 13.68
CA HIS A 182 -51.42 17.19 14.63
C HIS A 182 -50.71 18.55 14.52
N ALA A 183 -51.58 19.51 14.53
CA ALA A 183 -51.44 20.93 14.33
C ALA A 183 -50.71 21.66 15.49
N ASP A 184 -50.32 22.83 15.08
CA ASP A 184 -50.36 24.09 15.82
C ASP A 184 -49.11 24.58 16.53
N GLY A 185 -48.81 25.84 16.25
CA GLY A 185 -48.24 26.78 17.20
C GLY A 185 -46.93 27.46 16.92
N GLY A 186 -46.92 28.53 16.12
CA GLY A 186 -46.45 29.82 16.62
C GLY A 186 -45.00 30.25 16.52
N ALA A 187 -44.75 31.19 15.65
CA ALA A 187 -44.01 32.45 15.85
C ALA A 187 -42.49 32.51 16.03
N ALA A 188 -41.82 33.03 15.03
CA ALA A 188 -41.08 34.33 15.03
C ALA A 188 -39.72 34.41 15.76
N GLY A 189 -38.78 34.94 15.02
CA GLY A 189 -37.58 35.65 15.50
C GLY A 189 -36.30 34.98 14.98
N GLY A 190 -35.59 35.44 14.02
CA GLY A 190 -35.06 36.76 13.84
C GLY A 190 -33.60 36.80 14.21
N GLY A 191 -32.70 36.97 13.25
CA GLY A 191 -31.48 37.67 13.59
C GLY A 191 -30.12 37.04 13.26
N ARG A 192 -29.60 37.50 12.14
CA ARG A 192 -28.21 37.98 11.95
C ARG A 192 -27.06 37.00 11.75
N GLN A 193 -26.61 37.00 10.50
CA GLN A 193 -25.20 36.87 10.13
C GLN A 193 -24.36 37.97 10.80
N PRO A 194 -23.11 37.76 10.99
CA PRO A 194 -22.14 38.75 10.49
C PRO A 194 -21.17 38.18 9.47
N ALA A 195 -20.92 39.04 8.52
CA ALA A 195 -19.89 38.94 7.49
C ALA A 195 -18.56 39.48 8.03
N ASP A 196 -17.54 39.15 7.21
CA ASP A 196 -16.34 39.94 6.93
C ASP A 196 -15.08 39.85 7.82
N GLY A 197 -14.02 39.70 7.06
CA GLY A 197 -12.71 40.34 7.28
C GLY A 197 -11.62 39.36 7.64
N GLY A 198 -10.60 39.14 6.88
CA GLY A 198 -9.71 39.96 6.19
C GLY A 198 -8.45 39.21 5.82
N ALA A 199 -7.89 39.61 4.73
CA ALA A 199 -6.61 39.20 4.18
C ALA A 199 -5.42 39.51 5.10
N GLY A 200 -4.40 38.66 5.06
CA GLY A 200 -3.10 38.92 5.66
C GLY A 200 -2.00 38.21 4.90
N GLN A 201 -1.39 38.86 3.94
CA GLN A 201 -0.12 38.52 3.30
C GLN A 201 1.05 38.78 4.27
N GLY A 202 2.11 38.00 4.10
CA GLY A 202 3.43 38.21 4.68
C GLY A 202 4.17 36.88 4.71
N GLY A 203 5.13 36.54 3.90
CA GLY A 203 6.25 37.28 3.39
C GLY A 203 7.41 37.17 4.38
N GLY A 204 8.34 36.22 4.13
CA GLY A 204 9.54 36.16 4.95
C GLY A 204 10.39 34.91 4.68
N GLN A 205 11.17 34.94 3.61
CA GLN A 205 12.42 34.19 3.53
C GLN A 205 13.47 34.91 4.38
N PRO A 206 14.40 34.22 5.00
CA PRO A 206 15.76 34.72 5.09
C PRO A 206 16.74 33.79 4.37
N ALA A 207 17.63 34.50 3.70
CA ALA A 207 18.78 34.01 3.00
C ALA A 207 19.97 33.75 3.96
N ASP A 208 20.88 32.93 3.43
CA ASP A 208 22.35 33.02 3.48
C ASP A 208 23.11 33.10 4.80
N GLY A 209 24.17 32.33 4.75
CA GLY A 209 25.42 32.45 5.51
C GLY A 209 25.84 31.11 6.08
N GLY A 210 26.91 30.47 5.69
CA GLY A 210 28.19 30.85 5.15
C GLY A 210 29.21 29.87 5.70
N ALA A 211 29.95 29.32 4.80
CA ALA A 211 31.37 28.95 4.87
C ALA A 211 31.99 28.33 6.15
N GLY A 212 32.74 27.23 5.92
CA GLY A 212 34.07 27.20 6.50
C GLY A 212 34.55 25.88 7.10
N GLY A 213 35.57 25.30 6.44
CA GLY A 213 36.69 24.60 7.07
C GLY A 213 36.45 23.10 7.31
N GLY A 214 37.10 22.21 6.69
CA GLY A 214 38.53 22.09 6.46
C GLY A 214 39.12 21.01 7.37
N GLY A 215 39.75 20.01 6.71
CA GLY A 215 40.76 19.29 7.40
C GLY A 215 40.57 17.82 7.61
N GLN A 216 41.23 17.09 6.83
CA GLN A 216 42.34 16.15 7.04
C GLN A 216 41.95 14.66 6.95
N GLN A 217 42.44 14.13 5.84
CA GLN A 217 42.87 12.71 5.74
C GLN A 217 44.12 12.50 6.62
N PRO A 218 44.35 11.33 7.09
CA PRO A 218 45.70 10.79 7.06
C PRO A 218 45.78 9.58 6.12
N ALA A 219 46.84 9.64 5.35
CA ALA A 219 47.36 8.57 4.54
C ALA A 219 48.23 7.62 5.40
N ASP A 220 48.44 6.46 4.79
CA ASP A 220 49.62 5.60 4.84
C ASP A 220 49.77 4.51 5.90
N GLY A 221 50.05 3.36 5.35
CA GLY A 221 51.15 2.52 5.83
C GLY A 221 50.78 1.09 6.24
N GLY A 222 51.16 0.11 5.43
CA GLY A 222 51.46 -1.18 5.97
C GLY A 222 51.13 -2.39 5.08
N ALA A 223 52.07 -2.70 4.22
CA ALA A 223 52.22 -4.00 3.58
C ALA A 223 52.50 -5.10 4.61
N GLY A 224 51.90 -6.27 4.45
CA GLY A 224 52.22 -7.45 5.22
C GLY A 224 51.88 -8.69 4.41
N GLU A 225 52.91 -9.33 3.91
CA GLU A 225 52.96 -10.57 3.15
C GLU A 225 52.54 -11.78 3.97
N GLY A 226 52.02 -12.79 3.28
CA GLY A 226 52.38 -14.18 3.53
C GLY A 226 51.30 -15.07 4.16
N GLY A 227 50.88 -16.08 3.43
CA GLY A 227 50.24 -17.25 4.01
C GLY A 227 49.37 -18.07 3.02
N HIS A 228 50.03 -18.79 2.11
CA HIS A 228 49.39 -19.93 1.42
C HIS A 228 48.97 -21.01 2.39
N ALA A 229 47.71 -21.35 2.42
CA ALA A 229 47.27 -22.65 2.94
C ALA A 229 46.38 -23.35 1.91
N ARG A 230 46.85 -24.51 1.51
CA ARG A 230 46.33 -25.48 0.55
C ARG A 230 45.02 -26.12 1.08
N ALA A 231 44.07 -26.29 0.17
CA ALA A 231 42.88 -27.10 0.37
C ALA A 231 43.21 -28.61 0.34
N PRO A 232 42.49 -29.47 1.06
CA PRO A 232 42.53 -30.93 0.87
C PRO A 232 41.46 -31.36 -0.14
N GLU A 233 41.88 -32.31 -1.02
CA GLU A 233 41.03 -33.04 -1.96
C GLU A 233 40.19 -34.14 -1.27
N PRO A 234 39.07 -34.58 -1.91
CA PRO A 234 38.17 -35.57 -1.36
C PRO A 234 38.62 -37.02 -1.67
N GLN A 235 38.31 -37.93 -0.70
CA GLN A 235 38.19 -39.36 -0.98
C GLN A 235 36.71 -39.75 -0.99
#